data_b78391b7f5bc68e76d404dd3d16c8682
#
_entry.id   b78391b7f5bc68e76d404dd3d16c8682
#
_cell.length_a   1.000
_cell.length_b   1.000
_cell.length_c   1.000
_cell.angle_alpha   90.00
_cell.angle_beta   90.00
_cell.angle_gamma   90.00
#
_symmetry.space_group_name_H-M   'P 1'
#
loop_
_entity.id
_entity.type
_entity.pdbx_description
1 polymer ?
#
loop_
_entity_poly.entity_id
_entity_poly.type
_entity_poly.pdbx_seq_one_letter_code
_entity_poly.pdbx_strand_id
1 'polypeptide(L)'
;MPAVGDAAPKIRAAVTGDGEFDLAAQCGKWVVVYFYPRANTPGXTHEAKDFQEHAAELESLNALVVGISADKPEVQQRFIDKFALTFPMISDTSKTIIDAYGARAVLGVAATRSTFLIDPDGRIAHVWPKVKVEGHAEDVLAKIRELAGGHATAGATG
;
A
#
# COMPACT_ATOMS: atom_id res chain seq x y z
N MET A 1 -9.52 -2.44 -12.12
CA MET A 1 -8.72 -1.63 -11.17
C MET A 1 -9.16 -0.19 -11.21
N PRO A 2 -9.23 0.48 -10.08
CA PRO A 2 -9.46 1.92 -10.11
C PRO A 2 -8.33 2.63 -10.85
N ALA A 3 -8.65 3.75 -11.44
CA ALA A 3 -7.72 4.49 -12.29
C ALA A 3 -7.34 5.82 -11.63
N VAL A 4 -6.26 6.40 -12.10
CA VAL A 4 -5.83 7.73 -11.64
C VAL A 4 -7.01 8.70 -11.76
N GLY A 5 -7.25 9.44 -10.68
CA GLY A 5 -8.35 10.40 -10.60
C GLY A 5 -9.59 9.85 -9.93
N ASP A 6 -9.75 8.54 -9.86
CA ASP A 6 -10.90 7.95 -9.17
C ASP A 6 -10.77 8.12 -7.67
N ALA A 7 -11.89 8.21 -6.98
CA ALA A 7 -11.88 8.08 -5.52
C ALA A 7 -11.38 6.70 -5.17
N ALA A 8 -10.45 6.61 -4.22
CA ALA A 8 -9.91 5.31 -3.83
C ALA A 8 -11.01 4.48 -3.16
N PRO A 9 -11.15 3.20 -3.50
CA PRO A 9 -12.14 2.36 -2.81
C PRO A 9 -11.89 2.32 -1.31
N LYS A 10 -12.95 2.22 -0.55
CA LYS A 10 -12.88 2.22 0.91
C LYS A 10 -12.01 1.08 1.43
N ILE A 11 -11.25 1.38 2.48
CA ILE A 11 -10.55 0.36 3.24
C ILE A 11 -10.83 0.65 4.70
N ARG A 12 -11.47 -0.30 5.37
CA ARG A 12 -11.64 -0.25 6.80
C ARG A 12 -11.57 -1.67 7.30
N ALA A 13 -10.52 -1.99 8.03
CA ALA A 13 -10.26 -3.38 8.38
C ALA A 13 -9.32 -3.47 9.56
N ALA A 14 -9.40 -4.59 10.26
CA ALA A 14 -8.47 -4.87 11.34
C ALA A 14 -7.05 -4.97 10.77
N VAL A 15 -6.11 -4.42 11.50
CA VAL A 15 -4.69 -4.58 11.20
C VAL A 15 -4.21 -5.84 11.90
N THR A 16 -3.42 -6.63 11.20
CA THR A 16 -2.85 -7.83 11.81
C THR A 16 -1.98 -7.39 13.00
N GLY A 17 -2.25 -7.98 14.14
CA GLY A 17 -1.60 -7.62 15.40
C GLY A 17 -2.54 -6.85 16.29
N ASP A 18 -2.82 -5.60 15.98
CA ASP A 18 -3.66 -4.78 16.83
C ASP A 18 -4.13 -3.54 16.09
N GLY A 19 -5.36 -3.15 16.35
CA GLY A 19 -5.90 -1.92 15.82
C GLY A 19 -6.64 -2.09 14.51
N GLU A 20 -7.03 -0.96 13.97
CA GLU A 20 -7.84 -0.90 12.74
C GLU A 20 -7.24 0.14 11.82
N PHE A 21 -7.28 -0.14 10.51
CA PHE A 21 -6.90 0.84 9.51
C PHE A 21 -8.15 1.32 8.80
N ASP A 22 -8.33 2.63 8.73
CA ASP A 22 -9.46 3.25 8.04
C ASP A 22 -8.86 4.27 7.07
N LEU A 23 -8.96 4.00 5.78
CA LEU A 23 -8.39 4.89 4.78
C LEU A 23 -9.00 6.29 4.87
N ALA A 24 -10.28 6.39 5.15
CA ALA A 24 -10.94 7.70 5.24
C ALA A 24 -10.34 8.56 6.35
N ALA A 25 -9.81 7.93 7.40
CA ALA A 25 -9.17 8.66 8.50
C ALA A 25 -7.79 9.18 8.15
N GLN A 26 -7.26 8.80 6.99
CA GLN A 26 -5.92 9.21 6.58
C GLN A 26 -5.93 10.43 5.67
N CYS A 27 -7.08 11.08 5.52
CA CYS A 27 -7.20 12.30 4.72
C CYS A 27 -6.10 13.30 5.13
N GLY A 28 -5.45 13.89 4.16
CA GLY A 28 -4.33 14.79 4.40
C GLY A 28 -2.97 14.14 4.26
N LYS A 29 -2.93 12.81 4.16
CA LYS A 29 -1.68 12.08 3.98
C LYS A 29 -1.69 11.35 2.65
N TRP A 30 -0.48 11.09 2.13
CA TRP A 30 -0.31 10.15 1.03
C TRP A 30 -0.40 8.75 1.61
N VAL A 31 -1.10 7.85 0.91
CA VAL A 31 -1.17 6.46 1.35
C VAL A 31 -0.72 5.55 0.22
N VAL A 32 0.23 4.68 0.52
CA VAL A 32 0.71 3.66 -0.41
C VAL A 32 0.02 2.36 -0.03
N VAL A 33 -0.87 1.88 -0.87
CA VAL A 33 -1.56 0.60 -0.64
C VAL A 33 -0.93 -0.41 -1.58
N TYR A 34 -0.23 -1.40 -1.02
CA TYR A 34 0.35 -2.40 -1.89
C TYR A 34 -0.23 -3.79 -1.62
N PHE A 35 -0.56 -4.48 -2.69
CA PHE A 35 -1.07 -5.84 -2.66
C PHE A 35 0.06 -6.79 -3.02
N TYR A 36 0.12 -7.93 -2.36
CA TYR A 36 1.15 -8.92 -2.65
C TYR A 36 0.53 -10.32 -2.55
N PRO A 37 1.11 -11.30 -3.28
CA PRO A 37 0.46 -12.61 -3.38
C PRO A 37 0.43 -13.38 -2.07
N ARG A 38 1.58 -13.48 -1.38
CA ARG A 38 1.61 -14.16 -0.09
C ARG A 38 2.89 -13.84 0.66
N ALA A 39 2.78 -13.90 1.98
CA ALA A 39 3.90 -13.66 2.89
C ALA A 39 4.95 -14.76 2.75
N ASN A 40 6.16 -14.45 3.16
CA ASN A 40 7.27 -15.39 3.23
C ASN A 40 7.66 -16.00 1.90
N THR A 41 7.32 -15.34 0.80
CA THR A 41 7.89 -15.68 -0.49
C THR A 41 9.04 -14.70 -0.76
N PRO A 42 9.99 -15.06 -1.61
CA PRO A 42 11.12 -14.14 -1.87
C PRO A 42 10.69 -12.74 -2.29
N GLY A 43 9.74 -12.66 -3.15
CA GLY A 43 9.23 -11.37 -3.59
C GLY A 43 8.63 -10.54 -2.45
N UNK A 44 7.89 -11.02 -1.65
CA UNK A 44 7.31 -10.47 -0.76
C UNK A 44 8.08 -10.00 0.16
N THR A 45 8.94 -10.84 0.57
CA THR A 45 9.92 -10.48 1.57
C THR A 45 10.75 -9.28 1.12
N HIS A 46 11.23 -9.33 -0.08
CA HIS A 46 12.04 -8.24 -0.61
C HIS A 46 11.25 -6.93 -0.63
N GLU A 47 10.01 -6.99 -1.08
CA GLU A 47 9.16 -5.80 -1.18
C GLU A 47 8.90 -5.19 0.20
N ALA A 48 8.54 -6.03 1.17
CA ALA A 48 8.26 -5.56 2.52
C ALA A 48 9.49 -4.93 3.17
N LYS A 49 10.64 -5.59 3.02
CA LYS A 49 11.89 -5.07 3.58
C LYS A 49 12.27 -3.75 2.91
N ASP A 50 12.04 -3.65 1.60
CA ASP A 50 12.34 -2.44 0.87
C ASP A 50 11.50 -1.27 1.39
N PHE A 51 10.21 -1.46 1.58
CA PHE A 51 9.37 -0.42 2.16
C PHE A 51 9.80 -0.10 3.59
N GLN A 52 10.15 -1.12 4.36
CA GLN A 52 10.58 -0.89 5.75
C GLN A 52 11.86 -0.06 5.81
N GLU A 53 12.79 -0.33 4.91
CA GLU A 53 14.04 0.43 4.86
C GLU A 53 13.81 1.89 4.50
N HIS A 54 12.73 2.18 3.79
CA HIS A 54 12.41 3.53 3.38
C HIS A 54 11.33 4.19 4.26
N ALA A 55 11.05 3.58 5.42
CA ALA A 55 9.96 4.06 6.27
C ALA A 55 10.16 5.50 6.73
N ALA A 56 11.39 5.85 7.09
CA ALA A 56 11.67 7.22 7.56
C ALA A 56 11.48 8.24 6.45
N GLU A 57 11.90 7.90 5.24
CA GLU A 57 11.71 8.80 4.10
C GLU A 57 10.22 8.98 3.79
N LEU A 58 9.46 7.87 3.83
CA LEU A 58 8.02 7.95 3.60
C LEU A 58 7.37 8.86 4.64
N GLU A 59 7.73 8.68 5.90
CA GLU A 59 7.18 9.51 6.97
C GLU A 59 7.52 10.97 6.74
N SER A 60 8.75 11.27 6.30
CA SER A 60 9.15 12.64 6.04
C SER A 60 8.34 13.28 4.92
N LEU A 61 7.77 12.48 4.03
CA LEU A 61 6.91 12.97 2.95
C LEU A 61 5.44 12.96 3.33
N ASN A 62 5.14 12.72 4.59
CA ASN A 62 3.76 12.61 5.08
C ASN A 62 3.01 11.48 4.37
N ALA A 63 3.68 10.36 4.22
CA ALA A 63 3.15 9.18 3.54
C ALA A 63 3.17 7.99 4.47
N LEU A 64 2.18 7.14 4.34
CA LEU A 64 2.19 5.88 5.07
C LEU A 64 1.94 4.73 4.11
N VAL A 65 2.34 3.53 4.54
CA VAL A 65 2.22 2.32 3.73
C VAL A 65 1.29 1.35 4.42
N VAL A 66 0.44 0.69 3.65
CA VAL A 66 -0.31 -0.45 4.16
C VAL A 66 -0.18 -1.60 3.17
N GLY A 67 0.16 -2.79 3.67
CA GLY A 67 0.32 -3.98 2.84
C GLY A 67 -0.88 -4.89 3.00
N ILE A 68 -1.36 -5.46 1.90
CA ILE A 68 -2.58 -6.27 1.91
C ILE A 68 -2.35 -7.57 1.15
N SER A 69 -2.68 -8.68 1.77
CA SER A 69 -2.66 -9.98 1.12
C SER A 69 -3.86 -10.80 1.56
N ALA A 70 -4.07 -11.95 0.93
CA ALA A 70 -5.12 -12.87 1.33
C ALA A 70 -4.64 -13.89 2.37
N ASP A 71 -3.41 -13.75 2.85
CA ASP A 71 -2.90 -14.62 3.90
C ASP A 71 -3.75 -14.54 5.16
N LYS A 72 -3.81 -15.64 5.88
CA LYS A 72 -4.45 -15.65 7.19
C LYS A 72 -3.68 -14.76 8.18
N PRO A 73 -4.37 -14.23 9.19
CA PRO A 73 -3.70 -13.35 10.15
C PRO A 73 -2.46 -13.97 10.81
N GLU A 74 -2.52 -15.26 11.13
CA GLU A 74 -1.39 -15.94 11.78
C GLU A 74 -0.16 -15.97 10.89
N VAL A 75 -0.38 -16.19 9.58
CA VAL A 75 0.72 -16.22 8.61
C VAL A 75 1.32 -14.83 8.49
N GLN A 76 0.45 -13.83 8.37
CA GLN A 76 0.91 -12.45 8.23
C GLN A 76 1.63 -11.98 9.49
N GLN A 77 1.14 -12.38 10.67
CA GLN A 77 1.78 -11.99 11.92
C GLN A 77 3.20 -12.56 12.03
N ARG A 78 3.39 -13.82 11.64
CA ARG A 78 4.74 -14.41 11.67
C ARG A 78 5.68 -13.65 10.75
N PHE A 79 5.17 -13.21 9.61
CA PHE A 79 5.95 -12.45 8.65
C PHE A 79 6.34 -11.08 9.22
N ILE A 80 5.38 -10.39 9.82
CA ILE A 80 5.61 -9.10 10.46
C ILE A 80 6.70 -9.25 11.54
N ASP A 81 6.57 -10.27 12.36
CA ASP A 81 7.51 -10.50 13.47
C ASP A 81 8.90 -10.84 12.94
N LYS A 82 8.96 -11.70 11.95
CA LYS A 82 10.25 -12.16 11.41
C LYS A 82 11.07 -11.01 10.85
N PHE A 83 10.42 -10.07 10.20
CA PHE A 83 11.13 -8.98 9.52
C PHE A 83 10.98 -7.63 10.23
N ALA A 84 10.40 -7.64 11.43
CA ALA A 84 10.25 -6.43 12.25
C ALA A 84 9.58 -5.29 11.48
N LEU A 85 8.49 -5.61 10.80
CA LEU A 85 7.78 -4.62 10.00
C LEU A 85 6.96 -3.72 10.91
N THR A 86 7.02 -2.42 10.67
CA THR A 86 6.33 -1.45 11.53
C THR A 86 5.11 -0.82 10.87
N PHE A 87 4.93 -1.00 9.57
CA PHE A 87 3.74 -0.45 8.91
C PHE A 87 2.58 -1.45 9.00
N PRO A 88 1.34 -0.96 8.94
CA PRO A 88 0.18 -1.85 9.09
C PRO A 88 0.04 -2.82 7.93
N MET A 89 -0.41 -4.04 8.25
CA MET A 89 -0.72 -5.03 7.25
C MET A 89 -2.12 -5.57 7.51
N ILE A 90 -2.85 -5.83 6.44
CA ILE A 90 -4.22 -6.30 6.51
C ILE A 90 -4.31 -7.69 5.91
N SER A 91 -4.93 -8.60 6.65
CA SER A 91 -5.22 -9.95 6.20
C SER A 91 -6.62 -9.94 5.58
N ASP A 92 -6.67 -9.87 4.26
CA ASP A 92 -7.92 -9.74 3.52
C ASP A 92 -8.35 -11.12 3.00
N THR A 93 -8.63 -12.03 3.94
CA THR A 93 -8.95 -13.42 3.57
C THR A 93 -10.23 -13.53 2.75
N SER A 94 -11.19 -12.63 2.96
CA SER A 94 -12.41 -12.61 2.15
C SER A 94 -12.20 -12.05 0.75
N LYS A 95 -11.06 -11.40 0.53
CA LYS A 95 -10.71 -10.75 -0.73
C LYS A 95 -11.61 -9.57 -1.08
N THR A 96 -12.32 -9.03 -0.10
CA THR A 96 -13.20 -7.88 -0.34
C THR A 96 -12.42 -6.66 -0.81
N ILE A 97 -11.31 -6.35 -0.12
CA ILE A 97 -10.49 -5.20 -0.50
C ILE A 97 -9.74 -5.49 -1.80
N ILE A 98 -9.19 -6.70 -1.90
CA ILE A 98 -8.48 -7.12 -3.11
C ILE A 98 -9.40 -6.97 -4.33
N ASP A 99 -10.64 -7.41 -4.22
CA ASP A 99 -11.58 -7.29 -5.34
C ASP A 99 -11.95 -5.84 -5.62
N ALA A 100 -12.12 -5.02 -4.57
CA ALA A 100 -12.48 -3.61 -4.76
C ALA A 100 -11.41 -2.87 -5.55
N TYR A 101 -10.15 -3.26 -5.37
CA TYR A 101 -9.04 -2.65 -6.10
C TYR A 101 -8.70 -3.38 -7.41
N GLY A 102 -9.47 -4.42 -7.75
CA GLY A 102 -9.21 -5.18 -8.97
C GLY A 102 -7.88 -5.90 -8.94
N ALA A 103 -7.45 -6.34 -7.76
CA ALA A 103 -6.12 -6.90 -7.55
C ALA A 103 -6.12 -8.42 -7.38
N ARG A 104 -7.20 -9.09 -7.75
CA ARG A 104 -7.24 -10.55 -7.64
C ARG A 104 -6.41 -11.16 -8.77
N ALA A 105 -5.56 -12.12 -8.43
CA ALA A 105 -4.73 -12.80 -9.43
C ALA A 105 -5.59 -13.63 -10.38
N VAL A 106 -5.03 -13.97 -11.52
CA VAL A 106 -5.74 -14.70 -12.58
C VAL A 106 -6.38 -15.98 -12.05
N LEU A 107 -5.67 -16.72 -11.22
CA LEU A 107 -6.22 -17.96 -10.66
C LEU A 107 -7.19 -17.74 -9.50
N GLY A 108 -7.28 -16.50 -9.01
CA GLY A 108 -8.29 -16.14 -8.03
C GLY A 108 -7.98 -16.49 -6.59
N VAL A 109 -6.83 -17.09 -6.29
CA VAL A 109 -6.52 -17.52 -4.91
C VAL A 109 -5.67 -16.55 -4.14
N ALA A 110 -5.06 -15.59 -4.81
CA ALA A 110 -4.15 -14.64 -4.17
C ALA A 110 -4.32 -13.27 -4.83
N ALA A 111 -3.66 -12.26 -4.27
CA ALA A 111 -3.60 -10.95 -4.90
C ALA A 111 -2.51 -10.93 -5.95
N THR A 112 -2.66 -10.06 -6.94
CA THR A 112 -1.55 -9.71 -7.83
C THR A 112 -0.61 -8.79 -7.06
N ARG A 113 0.61 -8.64 -7.54
CA ARG A 113 1.54 -7.67 -6.97
C ARG A 113 1.28 -6.33 -7.64
N SER A 114 0.55 -5.47 -6.93
CA SER A 114 0.17 -4.17 -7.47
C SER A 114 0.20 -3.14 -6.36
N THR A 115 0.43 -1.88 -6.73
CA THR A 115 0.51 -0.79 -5.76
C THR A 115 -0.33 0.39 -6.25
N PHE A 116 -1.01 1.03 -5.32
CA PHE A 116 -1.83 2.21 -5.57
C PHE A 116 -1.35 3.33 -4.68
N LEU A 117 -1.04 4.47 -5.27
CA LEU A 117 -0.70 5.66 -4.50
C LEU A 117 -1.94 6.52 -4.41
N ILE A 118 -2.35 6.84 -3.19
CA ILE A 118 -3.54 7.63 -2.91
C ILE A 118 -3.10 8.98 -2.38
N ASP A 119 -3.63 10.05 -2.94
CA ASP A 119 -3.20 11.39 -2.57
C ASP A 119 -3.93 11.87 -1.31
N PRO A 120 -3.55 13.03 -0.76
CA PRO A 120 -4.18 13.54 0.46
C PRO A 120 -5.68 13.80 0.37
N ASP A 121 -6.23 13.90 -0.84
CA ASP A 121 -7.66 14.08 -1.03
C ASP A 121 -8.41 12.75 -1.17
N GLY A 122 -7.70 11.63 -1.08
CA GLY A 122 -8.33 10.32 -1.15
C GLY A 122 -8.55 9.80 -2.57
N ARG A 123 -7.85 10.37 -3.54
CA ARG A 123 -7.97 9.94 -4.93
C ARG A 123 -6.74 9.16 -5.35
N ILE A 124 -6.92 8.25 -6.29
CA ILE A 124 -5.81 7.50 -6.86
C ILE A 124 -4.92 8.48 -7.63
N ALA A 125 -3.66 8.56 -7.24
CA ALA A 125 -2.69 9.45 -7.88
C ALA A 125 -1.79 8.70 -8.86
N HIS A 126 -1.55 7.42 -8.63
CA HIS A 126 -0.75 6.59 -9.53
C HIS A 126 -1.04 5.13 -9.27
N VAL A 127 -0.86 4.29 -10.28
CA VAL A 127 -1.08 2.85 -10.18
C VAL A 127 0.10 2.12 -10.78
N TRP A 128 0.60 1.12 -10.07
CA TRP A 128 1.58 0.16 -10.60
C TRP A 128 0.86 -1.18 -10.67
N PRO A 129 0.28 -1.54 -11.83
CA PRO A 129 -0.58 -2.73 -11.87
C PRO A 129 0.18 -4.06 -11.81
N LYS A 130 1.45 -4.05 -12.21
CA LYS A 130 2.30 -5.24 -12.15
C LYS A 130 3.66 -4.80 -11.62
N VAL A 131 3.85 -4.97 -10.33
CA VAL A 131 5.05 -4.46 -9.67
C VAL A 131 6.25 -5.36 -9.94
N LYS A 132 7.35 -4.75 -10.34
CA LYS A 132 8.67 -5.37 -10.25
C LYS A 132 9.26 -4.93 -8.92
N VAL A 133 9.58 -5.89 -8.08
CA VAL A 133 9.95 -5.60 -6.70
C VAL A 133 11.19 -4.74 -6.59
N GLU A 134 12.21 -5.05 -7.39
CA GLU A 134 13.48 -4.34 -7.28
C GLU A 134 13.31 -2.87 -7.59
N GLY A 135 13.70 -2.01 -6.65
CA GLY A 135 13.62 -0.58 -6.83
C GLY A 135 12.23 0.00 -6.68
N HIS A 136 11.24 -0.81 -6.32
CA HIS A 136 9.86 -0.33 -6.31
C HIS A 136 9.64 0.74 -5.24
N ALA A 137 10.16 0.54 -4.03
CA ALA A 137 9.96 1.55 -2.97
C ALA A 137 10.56 2.89 -3.39
N GLU A 138 11.71 2.87 -4.05
CA GLU A 138 12.31 4.11 -4.56
C GLU A 138 11.46 4.76 -5.65
N ASP A 139 10.85 3.94 -6.52
CA ASP A 139 9.96 4.46 -7.54
C ASP A 139 8.75 5.14 -6.90
N VAL A 140 8.21 4.53 -5.84
CA VAL A 140 7.08 5.09 -5.13
C VAL A 140 7.47 6.43 -4.48
N LEU A 141 8.62 6.47 -3.81
CA LEU A 141 9.11 7.71 -3.20
C LEU A 141 9.28 8.81 -4.26
N ALA A 142 9.86 8.47 -5.40
CA ALA A 142 10.07 9.44 -6.47
C ALA A 142 8.73 9.98 -6.98
N LYS A 143 7.73 9.11 -7.10
CA LYS A 143 6.42 9.55 -7.56
C LYS A 143 5.76 10.46 -6.54
N ILE A 144 5.87 10.16 -5.26
CA ILE A 144 5.33 11.03 -4.21
C ILE A 144 6.00 12.40 -4.27
N ARG A 145 7.33 12.43 -4.38
CA ARG A 145 8.05 13.71 -4.46
C ARG A 145 7.61 14.52 -5.67
N GLU A 146 7.46 13.86 -6.81
CA GLU A 146 7.03 14.52 -8.03
C GLU A 146 5.65 15.14 -7.86
N LEU A 147 4.71 14.37 -7.33
CA LEU A 147 3.32 14.82 -7.22
C LEU A 147 3.11 15.77 -6.05
N ALA A 148 3.83 15.55 -4.94
CA ALA A 148 3.72 16.43 -3.78
C ALA A 148 4.32 17.80 -4.08
N GLY A 149 5.39 17.83 -4.85
CA GLY A 149 5.97 19.10 -5.29
C GLY A 149 4.98 19.92 -6.09
N GLY A 150 4.34 19.29 -7.07
CA GLY A 150 3.30 19.95 -7.86
C GLY A 150 2.09 20.33 -7.00
N HIS A 151 1.70 19.43 -6.10
CA HIS A 151 0.59 19.65 -5.19
C HIS A 151 0.87 20.85 -4.27
N ALA A 152 2.08 20.89 -3.70
CA ALA A 152 2.49 21.98 -2.81
C ALA A 152 2.56 23.30 -3.57
N THR A 153 3.05 23.29 -4.80
CA THR A 153 3.13 24.48 -5.64
C THR A 153 1.72 25.02 -5.92
N ALA A 154 0.80 24.12 -6.29
CA ALA A 154 -0.57 24.50 -6.51
C ALA A 154 -1.20 25.10 -5.26
N GLY A 155 -0.93 24.51 -4.11
CA GLY A 155 -1.41 25.03 -2.85
C GLY A 155 -0.83 26.39 -2.50
N ALA A 156 0.45 26.59 -2.80
CA ALA A 156 1.11 27.86 -2.53
C ALA A 156 0.57 28.98 -3.40
N THR A 157 0.20 28.67 -4.63
CA THR A 157 -0.30 29.68 -5.55
C THR A 157 -1.81 29.83 -5.49
N GLY A 158 -2.47 28.85 -4.97
CA GLY A 158 -3.92 28.85 -4.83
C GLY A 158 -4.36 29.55 -3.60
#